data_98cbd8d8995d56405d826eeb9ed03759
#
_entry.id   98cbd8d8995d56405d826eeb9ed03759
#
_cell.length_a   1.000
_cell.length_b   1.000
_cell.length_c   1.000
_cell.angle_alpha   90.00
_cell.angle_beta   90.00
_cell.angle_gamma   90.00
#
_symmetry.space_group_name_H-M   'P 1'
#
loop_
_entity.id
_entity.type
_entity.pdbx_description
1 polymer ?
#
loop_
_entity_poly.entity_id
_entity_poly.type
_entity_poly.pdbx_seq_one_letter_code
_entity_poly.pdbx_strand_id
1 'polypeptide(L)'
;MKTDIRCPHCGKTIQLDNYKEEIQQESLLKIREKEKVISDLRIKLEDAKRVAEQSSMQLQGEVQELEIINILSDLYPFDDIIQSKKGANAADILQTVRYQNGVITGKIYYESKNTRQWSNGWIPKLKKDNLVAKADVLVLVSATLPKEIHRYGLIDGVWVTGFDYIKELSLVLRHGIIKIHALSATKDGKESKMGQLYKYLTSDDFKSTFESLLEGFQNIRDSHNSEKVKQMRLWKEREQNFDQILSSSIEFYGTLKGIAGSALSNIPMLELQSGN
;
A
#
# COMPACT_ATOMS: atom_id res chain seq x y z
N MET A 1 -45.15 -47.64 -27.32
CA MET A 1 -46.26 -48.21 -26.53
C MET A 1 -46.98 -47.05 -25.86
N LYS A 2 -48.21 -46.76 -26.24
CA LYS A 2 -49.05 -45.74 -25.58
C LYS A 2 -49.40 -46.25 -24.20
N THR A 3 -48.94 -45.69 -23.15
CA THR A 3 -49.24 -46.08 -21.76
C THR A 3 -50.44 -45.27 -21.29
N ASP A 4 -51.66 -45.84 -21.60
CA ASP A 4 -52.92 -45.26 -21.15
C ASP A 4 -53.30 -45.91 -19.81
N ILE A 5 -53.50 -45.11 -18.77
CA ILE A 5 -53.98 -45.56 -17.45
C ILE A 5 -55.43 -45.15 -17.28
N ARG A 6 -56.29 -46.10 -16.89
CA ARG A 6 -57.68 -45.81 -16.55
C ARG A 6 -57.80 -45.37 -15.10
N CYS A 7 -58.41 -44.21 -14.90
CA CYS A 7 -58.67 -43.72 -13.54
C CYS A 7 -59.58 -44.67 -12.78
N PRO A 8 -59.21 -45.25 -11.65
CA PRO A 8 -60.03 -46.21 -10.91
C PRO A 8 -61.29 -45.58 -10.29
N HIS A 9 -61.33 -44.25 -10.20
CA HIS A 9 -62.41 -43.53 -9.56
C HIS A 9 -63.50 -43.06 -10.56
N CYS A 10 -63.14 -42.60 -11.75
CA CYS A 10 -64.07 -42.03 -12.73
C CYS A 10 -64.06 -42.73 -14.10
N GLY A 11 -63.18 -43.72 -14.30
CA GLY A 11 -63.05 -44.49 -15.52
C GLY A 11 -62.50 -43.78 -16.75
N LYS A 12 -62.07 -42.49 -16.62
CA LYS A 12 -61.48 -41.75 -17.72
C LYS A 12 -60.03 -42.21 -18.01
N THR A 13 -59.67 -42.29 -19.27
CA THR A 13 -58.35 -42.67 -19.73
C THR A 13 -57.42 -41.46 -19.63
N ILE A 14 -56.30 -41.61 -18.92
CA ILE A 14 -55.23 -40.57 -18.76
C ILE A 14 -54.11 -40.99 -19.70
N GLN A 15 -53.76 -40.13 -20.63
CA GLN A 15 -52.61 -40.31 -21.53
C GLN A 15 -51.33 -39.80 -20.82
N LEU A 16 -50.50 -40.71 -20.34
CA LEU A 16 -49.29 -40.43 -19.61
C LEU A 16 -48.21 -39.70 -20.46
N ASP A 17 -48.23 -39.92 -21.76
CA ASP A 17 -47.28 -39.34 -22.68
C ASP A 17 -47.42 -37.78 -22.76
N ASN A 18 -48.70 -37.32 -22.85
CA ASN A 18 -48.95 -35.85 -22.85
C ASN A 18 -48.55 -35.20 -21.50
N TYR A 19 -48.76 -35.89 -20.40
CA TYR A 19 -48.40 -35.39 -19.06
C TYR A 19 -46.87 -35.31 -18.86
N LYS A 20 -46.11 -36.26 -19.45
CA LYS A 20 -44.66 -36.23 -19.46
C LYS A 20 -44.12 -35.09 -20.27
N GLU A 21 -44.69 -34.80 -21.44
CA GLU A 21 -44.29 -33.69 -22.29
C GLU A 21 -44.53 -32.33 -21.61
N GLU A 22 -45.69 -32.15 -20.95
CA GLU A 22 -45.97 -30.91 -20.18
C GLU A 22 -44.98 -30.71 -19.03
N ILE A 23 -44.69 -31.73 -18.22
CA ILE A 23 -43.73 -31.67 -17.12
C ILE A 23 -42.32 -31.38 -17.66
N GLN A 24 -41.91 -31.97 -18.79
CA GLN A 24 -40.63 -31.70 -19.41
C GLN A 24 -40.54 -30.29 -19.92
N GLN A 25 -41.57 -29.73 -20.55
CA GLN A 25 -41.60 -28.34 -21.00
C GLN A 25 -41.56 -27.36 -19.84
N GLU A 26 -42.31 -27.60 -18.77
CA GLU A 26 -42.29 -26.75 -17.58
C GLU A 26 -40.93 -26.79 -16.88
N SER A 27 -40.29 -27.96 -16.78
CA SER A 27 -38.96 -28.08 -16.20
C SER A 27 -37.87 -27.39 -17.05
N LEU A 28 -37.96 -27.47 -18.39
CA LEU A 28 -37.07 -26.77 -19.31
C LEU A 28 -37.22 -25.25 -19.20
N LEU A 29 -38.46 -24.75 -19.06
CA LEU A 29 -38.68 -23.31 -18.82
C LEU A 29 -38.06 -22.86 -17.50
N LYS A 30 -38.29 -23.61 -16.41
CA LYS A 30 -37.69 -23.31 -15.11
C LYS A 30 -36.14 -23.35 -15.12
N ILE A 31 -35.54 -24.26 -15.89
CA ILE A 31 -34.09 -24.33 -16.08
C ILE A 31 -33.62 -23.09 -16.81
N ARG A 32 -34.23 -22.68 -17.91
CA ARG A 32 -33.85 -21.47 -18.67
C ARG A 32 -34.00 -20.21 -17.84
N GLU A 33 -35.04 -20.07 -17.04
CA GLU A 33 -35.21 -18.96 -16.12
C GLU A 33 -34.07 -18.90 -15.07
N LYS A 34 -33.72 -20.05 -14.48
CA LYS A 34 -32.60 -20.14 -13.53
C LYS A 34 -31.26 -19.83 -14.18
N GLU A 35 -31.03 -20.35 -15.40
CA GLU A 35 -29.81 -20.03 -16.16
C GLU A 35 -29.67 -18.54 -16.43
N LYS A 36 -30.78 -17.88 -16.80
CA LYS A 36 -30.80 -16.42 -16.98
C LYS A 36 -30.47 -15.69 -15.67
N VAL A 37 -31.10 -16.07 -14.56
CA VAL A 37 -30.83 -15.48 -13.24
C VAL A 37 -29.37 -15.69 -12.82
N ILE A 38 -28.81 -16.88 -13.06
CA ILE A 38 -27.39 -17.16 -12.78
C ILE A 38 -26.48 -16.31 -13.64
N SER A 39 -26.78 -16.11 -14.92
CA SER A 39 -26.01 -15.24 -15.80
C SER A 39 -26.04 -13.80 -15.32
N ASP A 40 -27.21 -13.27 -14.99
CA ASP A 40 -27.38 -11.90 -14.49
C ASP A 40 -26.66 -11.68 -13.15
N LEU A 41 -26.70 -12.68 -12.26
CA LEU A 41 -25.97 -12.63 -10.98
C LEU A 41 -24.47 -12.67 -11.17
N ARG A 42 -23.95 -13.45 -12.15
CA ARG A 42 -22.52 -13.46 -12.47
C ARG A 42 -22.02 -12.11 -12.96
N ILE A 43 -22.77 -11.47 -13.86
CA ILE A 43 -22.43 -10.11 -14.36
C ILE A 43 -22.41 -9.09 -13.20
N LYS A 44 -23.44 -9.10 -12.35
CA LYS A 44 -23.49 -8.21 -11.17
C LYS A 44 -22.34 -8.46 -10.19
N LEU A 45 -21.95 -9.70 -9.99
CA LEU A 45 -20.85 -10.07 -9.10
C LEU A 45 -19.49 -9.60 -9.67
N GLU A 46 -19.32 -9.71 -10.97
CA GLU A 46 -18.11 -9.26 -11.66
C GLU A 46 -17.98 -7.73 -11.62
N ASP A 47 -19.08 -7.02 -11.86
CA ASP A 47 -19.15 -5.57 -11.71
C ASP A 47 -18.90 -5.12 -10.27
N ALA A 48 -19.50 -5.78 -9.29
CA ALA A 48 -19.27 -5.47 -7.87
C ALA A 48 -17.81 -5.70 -7.45
N LYS A 49 -17.18 -6.78 -7.92
CA LYS A 49 -15.75 -7.04 -7.71
C LYS A 49 -14.90 -5.94 -8.31
N ARG A 50 -15.16 -5.55 -9.54
CA ARG A 50 -14.42 -4.49 -10.23
C ARG A 50 -14.50 -3.15 -9.48
N VAL A 51 -15.69 -2.77 -9.03
CA VAL A 51 -15.91 -1.55 -8.23
C VAL A 51 -15.19 -1.63 -6.89
N ALA A 52 -15.25 -2.77 -6.20
CA ALA A 52 -14.55 -2.98 -4.93
C ALA A 52 -13.03 -2.91 -5.08
N GLU A 53 -12.46 -3.51 -6.14
CA GLU A 53 -11.03 -3.45 -6.43
C GLU A 53 -10.58 -2.03 -6.77
N GLN A 54 -11.34 -1.29 -7.57
CA GLN A 54 -11.05 0.12 -7.88
C GLN A 54 -11.07 1.00 -6.63
N SER A 55 -12.10 0.84 -5.79
CA SER A 55 -12.20 1.58 -4.52
C SER A 55 -11.05 1.26 -3.56
N SER A 56 -10.65 -0.01 -3.49
CA SER A 56 -9.51 -0.44 -2.67
C SER A 56 -8.19 0.16 -3.17
N MET A 57 -7.94 0.15 -4.48
CA MET A 57 -6.73 0.76 -5.06
C MET A 57 -6.69 2.27 -4.84
N GLN A 58 -7.83 2.95 -4.97
CA GLN A 58 -7.92 4.38 -4.72
C GLN A 58 -7.63 4.70 -3.26
N LEU A 59 -8.23 3.96 -2.31
CA LEU A 59 -7.98 4.14 -0.88
C LEU A 59 -6.52 3.90 -0.52
N GLN A 60 -5.89 2.88 -1.09
CA GLN A 60 -4.46 2.61 -0.90
C GLN A 60 -3.59 3.75 -1.43
N GLY A 61 -3.94 4.36 -2.58
CA GLY A 61 -3.25 5.54 -3.11
C GLY A 61 -3.35 6.73 -2.15
N GLU A 62 -4.54 7.02 -1.63
CA GLU A 62 -4.77 8.12 -0.67
C GLU A 62 -4.00 7.92 0.63
N VAL A 63 -3.94 6.69 1.15
CA VAL A 63 -3.15 6.36 2.36
C VAL A 63 -1.66 6.61 2.12
N GLN A 64 -1.13 6.25 0.95
CA GLN A 64 0.28 6.49 0.62
C GLN A 64 0.60 7.96 0.44
N GLU A 65 -0.28 8.75 -0.19
CA GLU A 65 -0.11 10.20 -0.27
C GLU A 65 -0.06 10.83 1.13
N LEU A 66 -0.95 10.41 2.03
CA LEU A 66 -0.95 10.87 3.42
C LEU A 66 0.32 10.47 4.18
N GLU A 67 0.84 9.26 3.93
CA GLU A 67 2.10 8.80 4.53
C GLU A 67 3.28 9.67 4.07
N ILE A 68 3.36 9.99 2.77
CA ILE A 68 4.38 10.91 2.24
C ILE A 68 4.26 12.29 2.91
N ILE A 69 3.05 12.83 3.03
CA ILE A 69 2.80 14.12 3.67
C ILE A 69 3.27 14.09 5.12
N ASN A 70 2.93 13.06 5.88
CA ASN A 70 3.34 12.91 7.27
C ASN A 70 4.87 12.85 7.39
N ILE A 71 5.53 12.02 6.57
CA ILE A 71 6.98 11.92 6.53
C ILE A 71 7.64 13.29 6.26
N LEU A 72 7.16 14.01 5.26
CA LEU A 72 7.72 15.31 4.89
C LEU A 72 7.43 16.38 5.95
N SER A 73 6.24 16.37 6.55
CA SER A 73 5.85 17.32 7.60
C SER A 73 6.65 17.12 8.88
N ASP A 74 6.91 15.87 9.26
CA ASP A 74 7.74 15.53 10.42
C ASP A 74 9.22 15.94 10.21
N LEU A 75 9.73 15.76 8.98
CA LEU A 75 11.11 16.13 8.65
C LEU A 75 11.30 17.63 8.48
N TYR A 76 10.29 18.33 7.98
CA TYR A 76 10.39 19.74 7.58
C TYR A 76 9.25 20.59 8.15
N PRO A 77 9.20 20.82 9.48
CA PRO A 77 8.09 21.52 10.13
C PRO A 77 7.93 22.99 9.71
N PHE A 78 8.93 23.56 9.03
CA PHE A 78 8.89 24.95 8.53
C PHE A 78 8.51 25.06 7.06
N ASP A 79 8.43 23.94 6.32
CA ASP A 79 8.03 23.93 4.92
C ASP A 79 6.49 23.84 4.82
N ASP A 80 5.91 24.44 3.79
CA ASP A 80 4.48 24.23 3.51
C ASP A 80 4.32 22.97 2.64
N ILE A 81 3.63 21.99 3.18
CA ILE A 81 3.34 20.72 2.47
C ILE A 81 1.83 20.66 2.24
N ILE A 82 1.43 20.73 0.97
CA ILE A 82 0.02 20.84 0.58
C ILE A 82 -0.33 19.67 -0.33
N GLN A 83 -1.41 18.96 0.03
CA GLN A 83 -2.05 18.00 -0.86
C GLN A 83 -2.95 18.75 -1.84
N SER A 84 -2.89 18.39 -3.12
CA SER A 84 -3.75 18.97 -4.13
C SER A 84 -5.18 18.44 -4.02
N LYS A 85 -6.15 19.27 -4.35
CA LYS A 85 -7.55 18.83 -4.40
C LYS A 85 -7.75 17.90 -5.60
N LYS A 86 -8.47 16.79 -5.40
CA LYS A 86 -8.87 15.83 -6.44
C LYS A 86 -9.54 16.55 -7.61
N GLY A 87 -9.14 16.21 -8.83
CA GLY A 87 -9.75 16.70 -10.07
C GLY A 87 -9.09 17.93 -10.70
N ALA A 88 -8.10 18.55 -10.06
CA ALA A 88 -7.24 19.52 -10.73
C ALA A 88 -6.06 18.76 -11.39
N ASN A 89 -5.61 19.21 -12.56
CA ASN A 89 -4.32 18.79 -13.15
C ASN A 89 -3.18 19.39 -12.31
N ALA A 90 -3.07 18.97 -11.06
CA ALA A 90 -2.16 19.53 -10.08
C ALA A 90 -1.46 18.40 -9.34
N ALA A 91 -0.32 18.71 -8.76
CA ALA A 91 0.52 17.83 -7.95
C ALA A 91 -0.28 17.04 -6.92
N ASP A 92 0.02 15.75 -6.73
CA ASP A 92 -0.53 15.03 -5.59
C ASP A 92 -0.08 15.73 -4.29
N ILE A 93 1.23 16.08 -4.21
CA ILE A 93 1.80 16.78 -3.05
C ILE A 93 2.78 17.86 -3.55
N LEU A 94 2.64 19.07 -3.04
CA LEU A 94 3.53 20.19 -3.28
C LEU A 94 4.19 20.63 -1.99
N GLN A 95 5.52 20.51 -1.92
CA GLN A 95 6.36 21.04 -0.84
C GLN A 95 6.92 22.39 -1.26
N THR A 96 6.61 23.46 -0.51
CA THR A 96 7.25 24.77 -0.63
C THR A 96 8.37 24.85 0.40
N VAL A 97 9.60 24.80 -0.08
CA VAL A 97 10.80 24.80 0.75
C VAL A 97 11.04 26.19 1.33
N ARG A 98 11.09 26.28 2.65
CA ARG A 98 11.42 27.51 3.37
C ARG A 98 12.79 27.40 4.05
N TYR A 99 13.58 28.45 3.95
CA TYR A 99 14.83 28.58 4.69
C TYR A 99 14.63 29.50 5.90
N GLN A 100 15.70 29.70 6.69
CA GLN A 100 15.71 30.59 7.86
C GLN A 100 14.98 31.90 7.57
N ASN A 101 14.16 32.38 8.50
CA ASN A 101 13.29 33.56 8.38
C ASN A 101 12.08 33.42 7.44
N GLY A 102 11.67 32.20 7.07
CA GLY A 102 10.48 31.95 6.27
C GLY A 102 10.62 32.25 4.77
N VAL A 103 11.84 32.53 4.29
CA VAL A 103 12.10 32.80 2.86
C VAL A 103 11.83 31.56 2.03
N ILE A 104 10.97 31.68 1.01
CA ILE A 104 10.72 30.61 0.05
C ILE A 104 11.94 30.49 -0.86
N THR A 105 12.55 29.31 -0.87
CA THR A 105 13.75 29.02 -1.68
C THR A 105 13.41 28.25 -2.95
N GLY A 106 12.35 27.48 -2.95
CA GLY A 106 11.88 26.72 -4.13
C GLY A 106 10.75 25.77 -3.79
N LYS A 107 10.37 24.94 -4.76
CA LYS A 107 9.25 24.01 -4.67
C LYS A 107 9.64 22.63 -5.18
N ILE A 108 9.17 21.58 -4.50
CA ILE A 108 9.29 20.19 -4.94
C ILE A 108 7.86 19.64 -5.17
N TYR A 109 7.67 19.03 -6.30
CA TYR A 109 6.43 18.36 -6.68
C TYR A 109 6.60 16.85 -6.53
N TYR A 110 5.76 16.22 -5.73
CA TYR A 110 5.71 14.77 -5.61
C TYR A 110 4.43 14.23 -6.23
N GLU A 111 4.58 13.21 -7.05
CA GLU A 111 3.51 12.41 -7.62
C GLU A 111 3.64 10.98 -7.09
N SER A 112 2.56 10.40 -6.59
CA SER A 112 2.52 9.04 -6.04
C SER A 112 1.89 8.06 -7.02
N LYS A 113 2.51 6.90 -7.21
CA LYS A 113 1.98 5.82 -8.06
C LYS A 113 2.03 4.49 -7.33
N ASN A 114 0.84 3.99 -6.95
CA ASN A 114 0.68 2.68 -6.33
C ASN A 114 0.16 1.67 -7.35
N THR A 115 1.01 1.26 -8.27
CA THR A 115 0.67 0.29 -9.31
C THR A 115 1.64 -0.87 -9.32
N ARG A 116 1.17 -2.03 -9.79
CA ARG A 116 1.99 -3.24 -9.91
C ARG A 116 2.93 -3.22 -11.11
N GLN A 117 2.77 -2.26 -12.01
CA GLN A 117 3.58 -2.13 -13.21
C GLN A 117 3.99 -0.69 -13.43
N TRP A 118 5.25 -0.50 -13.84
CA TRP A 118 5.79 0.79 -14.25
C TRP A 118 5.20 1.24 -15.59
N SER A 119 4.98 2.54 -15.76
CA SER A 119 4.58 3.15 -17.04
C SER A 119 5.45 4.35 -17.39
N ASN A 120 6.08 4.29 -18.56
CA ASN A 120 6.91 5.38 -19.07
C ASN A 120 6.09 6.66 -19.36
N GLY A 121 4.77 6.55 -19.49
CA GLY A 121 3.88 7.70 -19.72
C GLY A 121 3.72 8.64 -18.51
N TRP A 122 4.12 8.22 -17.31
CA TRP A 122 3.99 9.06 -16.12
C TRP A 122 4.93 10.26 -16.12
N ILE A 123 6.15 10.09 -16.61
CA ILE A 123 7.16 11.16 -16.65
C ILE A 123 6.73 12.33 -17.54
N PRO A 124 6.31 12.13 -18.81
CA PRO A 124 5.78 13.21 -19.65
C PRO A 124 4.54 13.86 -19.06
N LYS A 125 3.65 13.07 -18.43
CA LYS A 125 2.47 13.61 -17.76
C LYS A 125 2.87 14.53 -16.60
N LEU A 126 3.74 14.08 -15.71
CA LEU A 126 4.22 14.86 -14.57
C LEU A 126 4.86 16.19 -15.01
N LYS A 127 5.67 16.18 -16.07
CA LYS A 127 6.24 17.40 -16.65
C LYS A 127 5.17 18.36 -17.17
N LYS A 128 4.12 17.84 -17.80
CA LYS A 128 2.99 18.65 -18.27
C LYS A 128 2.22 19.27 -17.11
N ASP A 129 1.96 18.49 -16.07
CA ASP A 129 1.24 18.94 -14.89
C ASP A 129 2.06 20.00 -14.12
N ASN A 130 3.39 19.91 -14.15
CA ASN A 130 4.29 20.93 -13.57
C ASN A 130 4.23 22.30 -14.25
N LEU A 131 3.72 22.41 -15.47
CA LEU A 131 3.55 23.73 -16.11
C LEU A 131 2.62 24.64 -15.29
N VAL A 132 1.69 24.04 -14.55
CA VAL A 132 0.77 24.74 -13.64
C VAL A 132 1.40 24.93 -12.25
N ALA A 133 1.99 23.88 -11.68
CA ALA A 133 2.59 23.89 -10.34
C ALA A 133 3.87 24.74 -10.26
N LYS A 134 4.63 24.84 -11.35
CA LYS A 134 5.90 25.54 -11.47
C LYS A 134 6.88 25.18 -10.35
N ALA A 135 6.98 23.89 -10.06
CA ALA A 135 7.96 23.39 -9.11
C ALA A 135 9.36 23.32 -9.76
N ASP A 136 10.38 23.52 -8.93
CA ASP A 136 11.77 23.50 -9.35
C ASP A 136 12.29 22.07 -9.50
N VAL A 137 11.75 21.13 -8.73
CA VAL A 137 12.11 19.71 -8.75
C VAL A 137 10.86 18.84 -8.84
N LEU A 138 10.93 17.80 -9.66
CA LEU A 138 9.88 16.80 -9.84
C LEU A 138 10.32 15.46 -9.27
N VAL A 139 9.47 14.84 -8.46
CA VAL A 139 9.70 13.53 -7.85
C VAL A 139 8.52 12.62 -8.13
N LEU A 140 8.77 11.47 -8.73
CA LEU A 140 7.81 10.41 -8.91
C LEU A 140 8.09 9.30 -7.89
N VAL A 141 7.20 9.11 -6.94
CA VAL A 141 7.27 8.06 -5.91
C VAL A 141 6.43 6.88 -6.36
N SER A 142 7.04 5.72 -6.56
CA SER A 142 6.33 4.56 -7.12
C SER A 142 6.61 3.27 -6.36
N ALA A 143 5.56 2.46 -6.19
CA ALA A 143 5.68 1.12 -5.63
C ALA A 143 6.48 0.17 -6.54
N THR A 144 6.46 0.41 -7.85
CA THR A 144 7.21 -0.37 -8.83
C THR A 144 8.14 0.55 -9.61
N LEU A 145 9.44 0.28 -9.56
CA LEU A 145 10.48 1.05 -10.25
C LEU A 145 10.77 0.47 -11.65
N PRO A 146 11.28 1.28 -12.59
CA PRO A 146 11.81 0.78 -13.85
C PRO A 146 13.05 -0.10 -13.60
N LYS A 147 13.35 -1.01 -14.53
CA LYS A 147 14.43 -2.02 -14.37
C LYS A 147 15.82 -1.43 -14.12
N GLU A 148 16.05 -0.23 -14.64
CA GLU A 148 17.31 0.49 -14.55
C GLU A 148 17.51 1.19 -13.20
N ILE A 149 16.44 1.32 -12.39
CA ILE A 149 16.46 2.00 -11.11
C ILE A 149 16.18 1.02 -9.99
N HIS A 150 17.13 0.82 -9.11
CA HIS A 150 16.96 -0.07 -7.95
C HIS A 150 16.41 0.65 -6.72
N ARG A 151 16.68 1.93 -6.55
CA ARG A 151 16.29 2.72 -5.36
C ARG A 151 15.72 4.08 -5.73
N TYR A 152 16.51 4.86 -6.43
CA TYR A 152 16.16 6.17 -6.99
C TYR A 152 17.05 6.43 -8.20
N GLY A 153 16.61 7.31 -9.06
CA GLY A 153 17.35 7.73 -10.25
C GLY A 153 16.69 8.93 -10.92
N LEU A 154 17.41 9.54 -11.84
CA LEU A 154 16.93 10.65 -12.63
C LEU A 154 16.58 10.17 -14.04
N ILE A 155 15.33 10.32 -14.46
CA ILE A 155 14.86 10.02 -15.82
C ILE A 155 14.27 11.28 -16.41
N ASP A 156 14.82 11.76 -17.49
CA ASP A 156 14.33 12.96 -18.19
C ASP A 156 14.08 14.17 -17.28
N GLY A 157 14.91 14.38 -16.26
CA GLY A 157 14.78 15.50 -15.32
C GLY A 157 13.70 15.32 -14.24
N VAL A 158 13.16 14.11 -14.09
CA VAL A 158 12.26 13.69 -13.01
C VAL A 158 12.98 12.69 -12.13
N TRP A 159 13.04 12.95 -10.83
CA TRP A 159 13.53 11.99 -9.86
C TRP A 159 12.50 10.89 -9.66
N VAL A 160 12.93 9.64 -9.79
CA VAL A 160 12.10 8.46 -9.58
C VAL A 160 12.62 7.73 -8.36
N THR A 161 11.74 7.38 -7.41
CA THR A 161 12.11 6.69 -6.17
C THR A 161 11.02 5.74 -5.69
N GLY A 162 11.42 4.76 -4.88
CA GLY A 162 10.48 3.96 -4.08
C GLY A 162 10.06 4.70 -2.81
N PHE A 163 8.96 4.26 -2.19
CA PHE A 163 8.46 4.83 -0.93
C PHE A 163 9.50 4.75 0.19
N ASP A 164 10.28 3.68 0.24
CA ASP A 164 11.31 3.44 1.26
C ASP A 164 12.44 4.47 1.25
N TYR A 165 12.64 5.20 0.16
CA TYR A 165 13.78 6.10 -0.04
C TYR A 165 13.38 7.57 -0.16
N ILE A 166 12.11 7.90 0.10
CA ILE A 166 11.61 9.27 -0.05
C ILE A 166 12.25 10.22 0.97
N LYS A 167 12.52 9.75 2.19
CA LYS A 167 13.16 10.53 3.26
C LYS A 167 14.52 11.03 2.81
N GLU A 168 15.35 10.11 2.36
CA GLU A 168 16.71 10.36 1.93
C GLU A 168 16.74 11.28 0.71
N LEU A 169 15.95 10.98 -0.29
CA LEU A 169 15.87 11.77 -1.50
C LEU A 169 15.38 13.20 -1.22
N SER A 170 14.31 13.35 -0.43
CA SER A 170 13.75 14.65 -0.09
C SER A 170 14.76 15.55 0.65
N LEU A 171 15.56 14.96 1.55
CA LEU A 171 16.59 15.68 2.30
C LEU A 171 17.63 16.30 1.36
N VAL A 172 18.10 15.50 0.41
CA VAL A 172 19.13 15.96 -0.54
C VAL A 172 18.58 17.01 -1.50
N LEU A 173 17.38 16.77 -2.05
CA LEU A 173 16.75 17.71 -2.97
C LEU A 173 16.45 19.05 -2.28
N ARG A 174 15.93 19.01 -1.06
CA ARG A 174 15.69 20.21 -0.25
C ARG A 174 16.97 20.99 0.04
N HIS A 175 18.02 20.28 0.47
CA HIS A 175 19.32 20.90 0.71
C HIS A 175 19.89 21.55 -0.56
N GLY A 176 19.77 20.87 -1.70
CA GLY A 176 20.17 21.38 -3.00
C GLY A 176 19.45 22.69 -3.36
N ILE A 177 18.12 22.75 -3.19
CA ILE A 177 17.32 23.95 -3.45
C ILE A 177 17.79 25.13 -2.58
N ILE A 178 17.99 24.90 -1.28
CA ILE A 178 18.46 25.94 -0.35
C ILE A 178 19.83 26.44 -0.75
N LYS A 179 20.77 25.54 -1.07
CA LYS A 179 22.15 25.90 -1.46
C LYS A 179 22.18 26.72 -2.75
N ILE A 180 21.36 26.35 -3.74
CA ILE A 180 21.25 27.09 -5.00
C ILE A 180 20.63 28.47 -4.79
N HIS A 181 19.60 28.56 -3.97
CA HIS A 181 19.00 29.85 -3.64
C HIS A 181 20.03 30.79 -2.99
N ALA A 182 20.83 30.27 -2.03
CA ALA A 182 21.90 31.05 -1.39
C ALA A 182 22.96 31.50 -2.39
N LEU A 183 23.36 30.65 -3.34
CA LEU A 183 24.33 30.98 -4.39
C LEU A 183 23.77 32.00 -5.40
N SER A 184 22.45 31.91 -5.73
CA SER A 184 21.79 32.83 -6.65
C SER A 184 21.65 34.24 -6.08
N ALA A 185 21.54 34.37 -4.75
CA ALA A 185 21.49 35.65 -4.06
C ALA A 185 22.82 36.42 -4.10
N THR A 186 23.91 35.69 -4.38
CA THR A 186 25.28 36.27 -4.40
C THR A 186 25.83 36.57 -5.79
N LYS A 187 25.14 36.12 -6.86
CA LYS A 187 25.59 36.35 -8.25
C LYS A 187 24.54 37.10 -9.05
N ASP A 188 24.92 38.28 -9.54
CA ASP A 188 24.15 39.02 -10.54
C ASP A 188 23.82 38.14 -11.77
N GLY A 189 22.54 37.94 -11.96
CA GLY A 189 21.92 36.95 -12.82
C GLY A 189 22.32 36.91 -14.28
N LYS A 190 22.51 35.73 -14.80
CA LYS A 190 22.29 35.38 -16.22
C LYS A 190 21.92 33.92 -16.46
N GLU A 191 22.02 33.03 -15.49
CA GLU A 191 21.53 31.65 -15.66
C GLU A 191 20.19 31.45 -14.95
N SER A 192 19.23 30.81 -15.62
CA SER A 192 17.95 30.50 -14.98
C SER A 192 18.22 29.61 -13.76
N LYS A 193 17.47 29.81 -12.67
CA LYS A 193 17.56 28.97 -11.45
C LYS A 193 17.53 27.47 -11.78
N MET A 194 16.81 27.10 -12.81
CA MET A 194 16.73 25.73 -13.31
C MET A 194 18.09 25.23 -13.88
N GLY A 195 18.80 26.05 -14.62
CA GLY A 195 20.13 25.71 -15.15
C GLY A 195 21.17 25.53 -14.05
N GLN A 196 21.11 26.39 -13.01
CA GLN A 196 22.01 26.26 -11.85
C GLN A 196 21.68 25.04 -11.01
N LEU A 197 20.39 24.73 -10.81
CA LEU A 197 19.94 23.53 -10.16
C LEU A 197 20.38 22.29 -10.93
N TYR A 198 20.22 22.29 -12.24
CA TYR A 198 20.65 21.17 -13.08
C TYR A 198 22.17 20.96 -13.00
N LYS A 199 22.97 22.03 -13.10
CA LYS A 199 24.42 21.95 -12.95
C LYS A 199 24.85 21.42 -11.59
N TYR A 200 24.19 21.84 -10.51
CA TYR A 200 24.48 21.33 -9.18
C TYR A 200 24.10 19.85 -9.06
N LEU A 201 22.91 19.47 -9.48
CA LEU A 201 22.43 18.08 -9.37
C LEU A 201 23.22 17.10 -10.26
N THR A 202 23.91 17.60 -11.29
CA THR A 202 24.79 16.81 -12.17
C THR A 202 26.28 16.94 -11.80
N SER A 203 26.62 17.70 -10.76
CA SER A 203 28.01 17.88 -10.33
C SER A 203 28.53 16.69 -9.52
N ASP A 204 29.84 16.47 -9.57
CA ASP A 204 30.53 15.45 -8.77
C ASP A 204 30.40 15.74 -7.26
N ASP A 205 30.36 17.01 -6.87
CA ASP A 205 30.11 17.43 -5.48
C ASP A 205 28.76 16.95 -4.96
N PHE A 206 27.70 17.09 -5.78
CA PHE A 206 26.39 16.59 -5.44
C PHE A 206 26.40 15.07 -5.33
N LYS A 207 26.98 14.40 -6.32
CA LYS A 207 27.10 12.94 -6.36
C LYS A 207 27.80 12.39 -5.12
N SER A 208 28.96 12.96 -4.78
CA SER A 208 29.76 12.55 -3.61
C SER A 208 29.01 12.80 -2.29
N THR A 209 28.38 13.97 -2.13
CA THR A 209 27.58 14.29 -0.95
C THR A 209 26.38 13.33 -0.83
N PHE A 210 25.76 13.02 -1.96
CA PHE A 210 24.61 12.13 -2.02
C PHE A 210 24.98 10.68 -1.68
N GLU A 211 26.07 10.17 -2.27
CA GLU A 211 26.58 8.82 -1.98
C GLU A 211 26.93 8.67 -0.49
N SER A 212 27.60 9.66 0.11
CA SER A 212 27.96 9.64 1.53
C SER A 212 26.72 9.64 2.45
N LEU A 213 25.71 10.46 2.13
CA LEU A 213 24.45 10.47 2.87
C LEU A 213 23.74 9.11 2.78
N LEU A 214 23.75 8.51 1.60
CA LEU A 214 23.10 7.21 1.38
C LEU A 214 23.79 6.07 2.11
N GLU A 215 25.14 6.05 2.13
CA GLU A 215 25.90 5.10 2.95
C GLU A 215 25.54 5.24 4.43
N GLY A 216 25.45 6.49 4.92
CA GLY A 216 25.03 6.77 6.30
C GLY A 216 23.65 6.19 6.62
N PHE A 217 22.68 6.42 5.73
CA PHE A 217 21.32 5.89 5.89
C PHE A 217 21.28 4.36 5.78
N GLN A 218 22.04 3.76 4.85
CA GLN A 218 22.13 2.30 4.75
C GLN A 218 22.65 1.69 6.05
N ASN A 219 23.73 2.24 6.62
CA ASN A 219 24.32 1.78 7.86
C ASN A 219 23.31 1.83 9.02
N ILE A 220 22.54 2.92 9.11
CA ILE A 220 21.48 3.06 10.13
C ILE A 220 20.36 2.02 9.88
N ARG A 221 19.92 1.84 8.64
CA ARG A 221 18.88 0.88 8.28
C ARG A 221 19.30 -0.56 8.56
N ASP A 222 20.54 -0.92 8.22
CA ASP A 222 21.08 -2.25 8.45
C ASP A 222 21.25 -2.53 9.96
N SER A 223 21.69 -1.53 10.72
CA SER A 223 21.73 -1.58 12.18
C SER A 223 20.32 -1.80 12.75
N HIS A 224 19.35 -1.02 12.32
CA HIS A 224 17.96 -1.14 12.77
C HIS A 224 17.34 -2.50 12.43
N ASN A 225 17.58 -3.02 11.23
CA ASN A 225 17.12 -4.34 10.84
C ASN A 225 17.77 -5.44 11.68
N SER A 226 19.06 -5.32 11.98
CA SER A 226 19.78 -6.21 12.87
C SER A 226 19.21 -6.19 14.28
N GLU A 227 18.91 -5.01 14.82
CA GLU A 227 18.26 -4.85 16.12
C GLU A 227 16.88 -5.49 16.15
N LYS A 228 16.07 -5.27 15.12
CA LYS A 228 14.73 -5.87 14.98
C LYS A 228 14.79 -7.39 15.01
N VAL A 229 15.73 -7.99 14.27
CA VAL A 229 15.91 -9.45 14.27
C VAL A 229 16.33 -9.97 15.65
N LYS A 230 17.27 -9.28 16.32
CA LYS A 230 17.69 -9.63 17.70
C LYS A 230 16.53 -9.54 18.69
N GLN A 231 15.71 -8.48 18.56
CA GLN A 231 14.55 -8.26 19.43
C GLN A 231 13.49 -9.36 19.25
N MET A 232 13.21 -9.72 17.99
CA MET A 232 12.29 -10.82 17.67
C MET A 232 12.76 -12.16 18.27
N ARG A 233 14.07 -12.42 18.20
CA ARG A 233 14.65 -13.62 18.81
C ARG A 233 14.48 -13.64 20.33
N LEU A 234 14.76 -12.51 20.99
CA LEU A 234 14.57 -12.37 22.44
C LEU A 234 13.11 -12.54 22.86
N TRP A 235 12.17 -12.02 22.06
CA TRP A 235 10.75 -12.21 22.33
C TRP A 235 10.35 -13.68 22.23
N LYS A 236 10.81 -14.37 21.18
CA LYS A 236 10.56 -15.80 21.00
C LYS A 236 11.14 -16.65 22.13
N GLU A 237 12.36 -16.35 22.60
CA GLU A 237 12.96 -17.01 23.75
C GLU A 237 12.14 -16.79 25.05
N ARG A 238 11.65 -15.54 25.25
CA ARG A 238 10.78 -15.26 26.41
C ARG A 238 9.47 -16.03 26.34
N GLU A 239 8.83 -16.06 25.18
CA GLU A 239 7.59 -16.80 24.94
C GLU A 239 7.79 -18.29 25.25
N GLN A 240 8.85 -18.90 24.74
CA GLN A 240 9.21 -20.28 25.06
C GLN A 240 9.43 -20.52 26.55
N ASN A 241 10.11 -19.59 27.22
CA ASN A 241 10.32 -19.69 28.67
C ASN A 241 9.00 -19.58 29.45
N PHE A 242 8.08 -18.71 29.04
CA PHE A 242 6.75 -18.61 29.62
C PHE A 242 5.96 -19.91 29.45
N ASP A 243 5.96 -20.47 28.23
CA ASP A 243 5.28 -21.74 27.95
C ASP A 243 5.86 -22.89 28.78
N GLN A 244 7.18 -22.94 28.95
CA GLN A 244 7.84 -23.93 29.77
C GLN A 244 7.47 -23.80 31.26
N ILE A 245 7.49 -22.57 31.79
CA ILE A 245 7.10 -22.33 33.19
C ILE A 245 5.63 -22.69 33.41
N LEU A 246 4.75 -22.30 32.48
CA LEU A 246 3.32 -22.59 32.53
C LEU A 246 3.08 -24.12 32.51
N SER A 247 3.71 -24.83 31.57
CA SER A 247 3.60 -26.28 31.46
C SER A 247 4.09 -26.99 32.73
N SER A 248 5.24 -26.58 33.25
CA SER A 248 5.79 -27.14 34.53
C SER A 248 4.87 -26.83 35.72
N SER A 249 4.24 -25.66 35.73
CA SER A 249 3.29 -25.28 36.79
C SER A 249 2.01 -26.12 36.74
N ILE A 250 1.50 -26.39 35.53
CA ILE A 250 0.33 -27.26 35.31
C ILE A 250 0.64 -28.70 35.76
N GLU A 251 1.80 -29.25 35.38
CA GLU A 251 2.23 -30.59 35.76
C GLU A 251 2.40 -30.72 37.26
N PHE A 252 3.05 -29.73 37.89
CA PHE A 252 3.22 -29.68 39.34
C PHE A 252 1.88 -29.61 40.07
N TYR A 253 0.97 -28.74 39.62
CA TYR A 253 -0.38 -28.64 40.19
C TYR A 253 -1.17 -29.93 40.03
N GLY A 254 -1.11 -30.54 38.84
CA GLY A 254 -1.77 -31.84 38.57
C GLY A 254 -1.27 -32.94 39.51
N THR A 255 0.05 -33.00 39.75
CA THR A 255 0.66 -33.94 40.68
C THR A 255 0.18 -33.71 42.12
N LEU A 256 0.18 -32.47 42.59
CA LEU A 256 -0.33 -32.11 43.92
C LEU A 256 -1.82 -32.42 44.06
N LYS A 257 -2.61 -32.16 43.05
CA LYS A 257 -4.07 -32.47 43.04
C LYS A 257 -4.32 -33.97 43.09
N GLY A 258 -3.49 -34.76 42.40
CA GLY A 258 -3.53 -36.23 42.47
C GLY A 258 -3.23 -36.79 43.86
N ILE A 259 -2.34 -36.14 44.64
CA ILE A 259 -1.95 -36.57 46.00
C ILE A 259 -2.94 -36.06 47.06
N ALA A 260 -3.33 -34.78 46.98
CA ALA A 260 -4.11 -34.09 48.03
C ALA A 260 -5.64 -34.15 47.79
N GLY A 261 -6.08 -34.55 46.62
CA GLY A 261 -7.50 -34.64 46.27
C GLY A 261 -8.26 -33.34 46.47
N SER A 262 -9.40 -33.42 47.16
CA SER A 262 -10.28 -32.27 47.42
C SER A 262 -9.74 -31.29 48.48
N ALA A 263 -8.62 -31.60 49.14
CA ALA A 263 -8.00 -30.70 50.09
C ALA A 263 -7.24 -29.54 49.43
N LEU A 264 -6.92 -29.63 48.12
CA LEU A 264 -6.26 -28.59 47.38
C LEU A 264 -7.31 -27.68 46.72
N SER A 265 -7.23 -26.37 46.96
CA SER A 265 -8.11 -25.39 46.35
C SER A 265 -7.94 -25.37 44.82
N ASN A 266 -9.04 -25.28 44.08
CA ASN A 266 -9.01 -25.17 42.61
C ASN A 266 -8.39 -23.85 42.17
N ILE A 267 -7.44 -23.92 41.25
CA ILE A 267 -6.84 -22.79 40.60
C ILE A 267 -7.33 -22.77 39.13
N PRO A 268 -8.36 -21.99 38.79
CA PRO A 268 -9.01 -22.06 37.46
C PRO A 268 -8.05 -21.83 36.31
N MET A 269 -7.00 -21.03 36.53
CA MET A 269 -6.01 -20.68 35.50
C MET A 269 -5.11 -21.86 35.10
N LEU A 270 -4.99 -22.88 35.95
CA LEU A 270 -4.20 -24.09 35.72
C LEU A 270 -5.07 -25.27 35.21
N GLU A 271 -6.40 -25.13 35.20
CA GLU A 271 -7.34 -26.17 34.75
C GLU A 271 -7.78 -26.00 33.29
N LEU A 272 -7.60 -24.85 32.69
CA LEU A 272 -8.16 -24.48 31.39
C LEU A 272 -7.40 -24.99 30.15
N GLN A 273 -6.37 -25.80 30.28
CA GLN A 273 -5.60 -26.31 29.13
C GLN A 273 -5.70 -27.82 28.83
N SER A 274 -6.74 -28.49 29.28
CA SER A 274 -6.98 -29.91 28.89
C SER A 274 -8.03 -30.09 27.78
N GLY A 275 -8.24 -29.10 26.97
CA GLY A 275 -9.23 -29.20 25.89
C GLY A 275 -9.00 -28.24 24.72
N ASN A 276 -8.10 -28.59 23.81
CA ASN A 276 -8.28 -28.55 22.34
C ASN A 276 -6.99 -29.07 21.68
#